data_583968371d86ce8c8995297cbf060c6e
#
_entry.id   583968371d86ce8c8995297cbf060c6e
#
_cell.length_a   1.000
_cell.length_b   1.000
_cell.length_c   1.000
_cell.angle_alpha   90.00
_cell.angle_beta   90.00
_cell.angle_gamma   90.00
#
_symmetry.space_group_name_H-M   'P 1'
#
loop_
_entity.id
_entity.type
_entity.pdbx_description
1 polymer ?
#
loop_
_entity_poly.entity_id
_entity_poly.type
_entity_poly.pdbx_seq_one_letter_code
_entity_poly.pdbx_strand_id
1 'polypeptide(L)'
;MVSNGNFPNRDAGTGPKRGAPRANDGLIRVDKEGRVTFASPNALSAFNRAGIEGELEGELLAELAVGGNSSLLQVDEGLPMVLTAKDSWRSDLSTLSSTLSIRSIPLISEGERIGGLILVRDVTQLRDRERELITKDVTIREIHHRVKNNLQTVSSLLKIQARKSDSEEV
;
A
#
# COMPACT_ATOMS: atom_id res chain seq x y z
N MET A 1 -23.78 6.57 -16.13
CA MET A 1 -25.02 6.90 -15.42
C MET A 1 -24.95 6.27 -14.03
N VAL A 2 -24.83 7.08 -13.00
CA VAL A 2 -24.96 6.68 -11.60
C VAL A 2 -26.44 6.90 -11.29
N SER A 3 -27.33 6.12 -11.83
CA SER A 3 -28.72 6.51 -11.98
C SER A 3 -29.73 5.76 -11.11
N ASN A 4 -29.39 5.21 -10.00
CA ASN A 4 -30.43 4.73 -9.08
C ASN A 4 -30.29 5.26 -7.66
N GLY A 5 -29.76 6.48 -7.49
CA GLY A 5 -29.76 7.17 -6.19
C GLY A 5 -28.94 6.49 -5.08
N ASN A 6 -28.21 5.43 -5.39
CA ASN A 6 -27.47 4.63 -4.41
C ASN A 6 -25.98 4.99 -4.29
N PHE A 7 -25.52 6.03 -4.98
CA PHE A 7 -24.17 6.53 -4.80
C PHE A 7 -24.19 8.04 -4.56
N PRO A 8 -23.55 8.53 -3.52
CA PRO A 8 -22.91 7.77 -2.42
C PRO A 8 -23.96 7.09 -1.53
N ASN A 9 -23.67 5.89 -1.02
CA ASN A 9 -24.53 5.16 -0.13
C ASN A 9 -24.76 5.98 1.15
N ARG A 10 -26.00 6.43 1.42
CA ARG A 10 -26.37 7.31 2.54
C ARG A 10 -26.21 6.64 3.92
N ASP A 11 -26.21 5.30 3.95
CA ASP A 11 -26.09 4.52 5.19
C ASP A 11 -24.64 4.26 5.63
N ALA A 12 -23.70 4.81 4.88
CA ALA A 12 -22.30 4.70 5.20
C ALA A 12 -21.94 5.68 6.33
N GLY A 13 -21.83 5.17 7.54
CA GLY A 13 -21.58 5.89 8.79
C GLY A 13 -20.58 7.07 8.69
N THR A 14 -20.82 8.07 9.54
CA THR A 14 -20.21 9.39 9.59
C THR A 14 -18.72 9.45 9.98
N GLY A 15 -17.99 8.32 9.96
CA GLY A 15 -16.54 8.28 10.21
C GLY A 15 -15.70 8.45 8.95
N PRO A 16 -14.45 8.95 9.06
CA PRO A 16 -13.54 9.01 7.91
C PRO A 16 -13.29 7.59 7.42
N LYS A 17 -13.94 7.21 6.32
CA LYS A 17 -13.76 5.89 5.72
C LYS A 17 -12.33 5.78 5.20
N ARG A 18 -11.55 4.87 5.78
CA ARG A 18 -10.28 4.46 5.19
C ARG A 18 -10.53 4.02 3.75
N GLY A 19 -9.97 4.77 2.79
CA GLY A 19 -10.11 4.46 1.37
C GLY A 19 -11.13 5.30 0.60
N ALA A 20 -11.76 6.33 1.21
CA ALA A 20 -12.56 7.28 0.43
C ALA A 20 -11.70 7.98 -0.64
N PRO A 21 -12.23 8.22 -1.86
CA PRO A 21 -11.54 8.98 -2.90
C PRO A 21 -11.14 10.37 -2.38
N ARG A 22 -9.93 10.81 -2.76
CA ARG A 22 -9.43 12.16 -2.46
C ARG A 22 -9.31 12.94 -3.76
N ALA A 23 -9.28 14.26 -3.67
CA ALA A 23 -9.14 15.14 -4.83
C ALA A 23 -7.88 14.85 -5.68
N ASN A 24 -6.82 14.33 -5.05
CA ASN A 24 -5.55 14.01 -5.71
C ASN A 24 -5.45 12.54 -6.18
N ASP A 25 -6.47 11.72 -5.96
CA ASP A 25 -6.47 10.36 -6.47
C ASP A 25 -6.62 10.37 -7.99
N GLY A 26 -5.86 9.50 -8.65
CA GLY A 26 -6.05 9.23 -10.07
C GLY A 26 -7.33 8.42 -10.28
N LEU A 27 -8.04 8.70 -11.37
CA LEU A 27 -9.23 7.99 -11.79
C LEU A 27 -9.02 7.41 -13.17
N ILE A 28 -9.30 6.12 -13.34
CA ILE A 28 -9.34 5.42 -14.61
C ILE A 28 -10.71 4.79 -14.76
N ARG A 29 -11.30 4.90 -15.93
CA ARG A 29 -12.51 4.18 -16.33
C ARG A 29 -12.13 3.08 -17.31
N VAL A 30 -12.65 1.88 -17.10
CA VAL A 30 -12.50 0.77 -18.02
C VAL A 30 -13.85 0.27 -18.51
N ASP A 31 -13.87 -0.32 -19.70
CA ASP A 31 -15.04 -0.99 -20.27
C ASP A 31 -15.27 -2.41 -19.70
N LYS A 32 -16.18 -3.18 -20.29
CA LYS A 32 -16.46 -4.55 -19.89
C LYS A 32 -15.27 -5.48 -20.04
N GLU A 33 -14.44 -5.25 -21.04
CA GLU A 33 -13.26 -6.03 -21.39
C GLU A 33 -12.05 -5.66 -20.51
N GLY A 34 -12.08 -4.49 -19.84
CA GLY A 34 -10.97 -3.97 -19.03
C GLY A 34 -10.06 -3.00 -19.79
N ARG A 35 -10.49 -2.53 -20.98
CA ARG A 35 -9.78 -1.49 -21.73
C ARG A 35 -10.05 -0.14 -21.13
N VAL A 36 -9.02 0.68 -21.08
CA VAL A 36 -9.11 2.05 -20.57
C VAL A 36 -9.90 2.92 -21.55
N THR A 37 -10.99 3.50 -21.07
CA THR A 37 -11.83 4.46 -21.83
C THR A 37 -11.63 5.90 -21.39
N PHE A 38 -10.98 6.10 -20.25
CA PHE A 38 -10.63 7.42 -19.73
C PHE A 38 -9.57 7.28 -18.63
N ALA A 39 -8.59 8.16 -18.62
CA ALA A 39 -7.61 8.29 -17.56
C ALA A 39 -7.44 9.76 -17.16
N SER A 40 -7.58 10.06 -15.87
CA SER A 40 -7.35 11.42 -15.37
C SER A 40 -5.86 11.76 -15.38
N PRO A 41 -5.48 13.06 -15.47
CA PRO A 41 -4.08 13.48 -15.42
C PRO A 41 -3.32 12.98 -14.17
N ASN A 42 -4.00 12.89 -13.04
CA ASN A 42 -3.41 12.34 -11.81
C ASN A 42 -3.09 10.84 -11.93
N ALA A 43 -3.95 10.07 -12.63
CA ALA A 43 -3.69 8.66 -12.89
C ALA A 43 -2.49 8.49 -13.82
N LEU A 44 -2.44 9.23 -14.93
CA LEU A 44 -1.31 9.23 -15.86
C LEU A 44 0.00 9.58 -15.14
N SER A 45 0.00 10.64 -14.33
CA SER A 45 1.17 11.04 -13.56
C SER A 45 1.61 9.98 -12.55
N ALA A 46 0.68 9.27 -11.91
CA ALA A 46 0.99 8.22 -10.97
C ALA A 46 1.63 7.00 -11.67
N PHE A 47 1.06 6.57 -12.80
CA PHE A 47 1.59 5.46 -13.59
C PHE A 47 2.97 5.78 -14.20
N ASN A 48 3.16 7.00 -14.73
CA ASN A 48 4.46 7.44 -15.24
C ASN A 48 5.54 7.41 -14.16
N ARG A 49 5.23 7.87 -12.93
CA ARG A 49 6.17 7.75 -11.80
C ARG A 49 6.48 6.31 -11.42
N ALA A 50 5.54 5.40 -11.63
CA ALA A 50 5.75 3.97 -11.43
C ALA A 50 6.54 3.31 -12.57
N GLY A 51 6.95 4.06 -13.60
CA GLY A 51 7.68 3.54 -14.75
C GLY A 51 6.79 2.85 -15.79
N ILE A 52 5.47 3.09 -15.73
CA ILE A 52 4.51 2.63 -16.73
C ILE A 52 4.22 3.82 -17.63
N GLU A 53 4.97 3.91 -18.73
CA GLU A 53 4.90 5.01 -19.69
C GLU A 53 3.99 4.64 -20.87
N GLY A 54 3.30 5.62 -21.44
CA GLY A 54 2.49 5.47 -22.63
C GLY A 54 1.08 6.02 -22.50
N GLU A 55 0.34 5.98 -23.60
CA GLU A 55 -1.09 6.26 -23.60
C GLU A 55 -1.82 5.08 -22.96
N LEU A 56 -2.58 5.36 -21.92
CA LEU A 56 -3.37 4.32 -21.24
C LEU A 56 -4.68 4.04 -21.98
N GLU A 57 -5.24 5.04 -22.68
CA GLU A 57 -6.55 4.94 -23.34
C GLU A 57 -6.50 3.94 -24.50
N GLY A 58 -7.46 3.05 -24.56
CA GLY A 58 -7.55 1.98 -25.55
C GLY A 58 -6.80 0.69 -25.17
N GLU A 59 -5.88 0.75 -24.22
CA GLU A 59 -5.07 -0.40 -23.81
C GLU A 59 -5.73 -1.21 -22.68
N LEU A 60 -5.35 -2.47 -22.57
CA LEU A 60 -5.71 -3.31 -21.43
C LEU A 60 -4.77 -2.98 -20.27
N LEU A 61 -5.31 -2.37 -19.21
CA LEU A 61 -4.52 -1.91 -18.07
C LEU A 61 -3.72 -3.05 -17.41
N ALA A 62 -4.26 -4.27 -17.42
CA ALA A 62 -3.58 -5.45 -16.91
C ALA A 62 -2.32 -5.82 -17.72
N GLU A 63 -2.36 -5.64 -19.04
CA GLU A 63 -1.21 -5.91 -19.92
C GLU A 63 -0.12 -4.84 -19.76
N LEU A 64 -0.50 -3.58 -19.64
CA LEU A 64 0.43 -2.48 -19.37
C LEU A 64 1.18 -2.65 -18.07
N ALA A 65 0.50 -3.10 -17.02
CA ALA A 65 1.12 -3.33 -15.73
C ALA A 65 2.10 -4.52 -15.72
N VAL A 66 1.88 -5.52 -16.57
CA VAL A 66 2.74 -6.72 -16.64
C VAL A 66 3.81 -6.60 -17.73
N GLY A 67 3.47 -5.96 -18.86
CA GLY A 67 4.32 -5.89 -20.06
C GLY A 67 5.29 -4.71 -20.10
N GLY A 68 5.11 -3.71 -19.24
CA GLY A 68 6.06 -2.60 -19.15
C GLY A 68 7.42 -3.07 -18.66
N ASN A 69 8.49 -2.41 -19.14
CA ASN A 69 9.89 -2.56 -18.66
C ASN A 69 10.02 -2.20 -17.16
N SER A 70 8.92 -2.31 -16.43
CA SER A 70 8.78 -1.94 -15.04
C SER A 70 9.53 -2.96 -14.21
N SER A 71 10.53 -2.48 -13.51
CA SER A 71 11.17 -3.16 -12.39
C SER A 71 10.14 -3.38 -11.27
N LEU A 72 9.12 -4.20 -11.54
CA LEU A 72 8.13 -4.58 -10.53
C LEU A 72 8.86 -5.35 -9.44
N LEU A 73 8.96 -4.76 -8.26
CA LEU A 73 9.57 -5.39 -7.10
C LEU A 73 8.68 -6.48 -6.51
N GLN A 74 7.38 -6.30 -6.64
CA GLN A 74 6.39 -7.22 -6.10
C GLN A 74 5.06 -7.04 -6.82
N VAL A 75 4.60 -8.08 -7.48
CA VAL A 75 3.24 -8.16 -8.05
C VAL A 75 2.40 -8.92 -7.04
N ASP A 76 1.43 -8.24 -6.45
CA ASP A 76 0.39 -8.89 -5.65
C ASP A 76 -0.47 -9.74 -6.59
N GLU A 77 -0.78 -10.97 -6.19
CA GLU A 77 -1.63 -11.90 -6.97
C GLU A 77 -3.01 -11.30 -7.30
N GLY A 78 -3.49 -10.37 -6.48
CA GLY A 78 -4.73 -9.63 -6.71
C GLY A 78 -4.65 -8.51 -7.75
N LEU A 79 -3.46 -8.11 -8.20
CA LEU A 79 -3.30 -6.98 -9.11
C LEU A 79 -4.06 -7.15 -10.44
N PRO A 80 -4.00 -8.31 -11.14
CA PRO A 80 -4.78 -8.49 -12.38
C PRO A 80 -6.28 -8.36 -12.16
N MET A 81 -6.80 -8.81 -11.01
CA MET A 81 -8.23 -8.69 -10.66
C MET A 81 -8.63 -7.22 -10.47
N VAL A 82 -7.80 -6.44 -9.78
CA VAL A 82 -8.03 -5.00 -9.58
C VAL A 82 -8.02 -4.25 -10.91
N LEU A 83 -7.08 -4.57 -11.80
CA LEU A 83 -6.90 -3.85 -13.06
C LEU A 83 -8.00 -4.14 -14.08
N THR A 84 -8.71 -5.26 -13.96
CA THR A 84 -9.88 -5.55 -14.81
C THR A 84 -11.18 -4.93 -14.26
N ALA A 85 -11.17 -4.46 -13.01
CA ALA A 85 -12.31 -3.90 -12.30
C ALA A 85 -13.59 -4.78 -12.40
N LYS A 86 -13.41 -6.12 -12.44
CA LYS A 86 -14.54 -7.06 -12.43
C LYS A 86 -15.23 -7.07 -11.08
N ASP A 87 -14.45 -6.98 -10.01
CA ASP A 87 -14.90 -6.96 -8.64
C ASP A 87 -14.35 -5.76 -7.88
N SER A 88 -14.95 -5.48 -6.71
CA SER A 88 -14.43 -4.46 -5.81
C SER A 88 -13.24 -5.02 -5.03
N TRP A 89 -12.04 -4.67 -5.44
CA TRP A 89 -10.80 -5.16 -4.86
C TRP A 89 -9.83 -4.01 -4.58
N ARG A 90 -8.79 -4.30 -3.81
CA ARG A 90 -7.68 -3.38 -3.55
C ARG A 90 -6.36 -4.15 -3.58
N SER A 91 -5.38 -3.56 -4.25
CA SER A 91 -4.02 -4.08 -4.31
C SER A 91 -3.02 -2.93 -4.31
N ASP A 92 -1.80 -3.18 -3.89
CA ASP A 92 -0.69 -2.24 -3.98
C ASP A 92 0.26 -2.69 -5.10
N LEU A 93 0.63 -1.76 -5.98
CA LEU A 93 1.63 -1.94 -7.03
C LEU A 93 2.92 -1.27 -6.56
N SER A 94 3.95 -2.05 -6.28
CA SER A 94 5.25 -1.55 -5.86
C SER A 94 6.28 -1.70 -6.96
N THR A 95 6.90 -0.58 -7.33
CA THR A 95 8.04 -0.51 -8.26
C THR A 95 9.28 -0.01 -7.53
N LEU A 96 10.42 0.09 -8.22
CA LEU A 96 11.64 0.65 -7.65
C LEU A 96 11.48 2.12 -7.21
N SER A 97 10.61 2.87 -7.89
CA SER A 97 10.46 4.32 -7.72
C SER A 97 9.24 4.74 -6.93
N SER A 98 8.19 3.91 -6.87
CA SER A 98 6.94 4.29 -6.23
C SER A 98 6.11 3.09 -5.77
N THR A 99 5.18 3.37 -4.86
CA THR A 99 4.13 2.44 -4.45
C THR A 99 2.77 3.08 -4.70
N LEU A 100 1.97 2.44 -5.56
CA LEU A 100 0.61 2.86 -5.89
C LEU A 100 -0.39 1.95 -5.20
N SER A 101 -1.34 2.53 -4.47
CA SER A 101 -2.50 1.80 -3.97
C SER A 101 -3.63 1.93 -4.98
N ILE A 102 -4.07 0.79 -5.52
CA ILE A 102 -5.06 0.68 -6.59
C ILE A 102 -6.32 0.05 -6.01
N ARG A 103 -7.46 0.63 -6.32
CA ARG A 103 -8.77 0.11 -5.93
C ARG A 103 -9.72 0.09 -7.10
N SER A 104 -10.36 -1.04 -7.32
CA SER A 104 -11.41 -1.22 -8.33
C SER A 104 -12.81 -1.10 -7.75
N ILE A 105 -13.72 -0.60 -8.56
CA ILE A 105 -15.14 -0.47 -8.28
C ILE A 105 -15.88 -0.86 -9.58
N PRO A 106 -16.59 -2.00 -9.61
CA PRO A 106 -17.37 -2.38 -10.78
C PRO A 106 -18.53 -1.40 -10.99
N LEU A 107 -18.80 -1.05 -12.23
CA LEU A 107 -19.97 -0.27 -12.62
C LEU A 107 -21.05 -1.21 -13.10
N ILE A 108 -22.17 -1.20 -12.40
CA ILE A 108 -23.32 -2.06 -12.69
C ILE A 108 -24.49 -1.17 -13.10
N SER A 109 -25.17 -1.53 -14.18
CA SER A 109 -26.42 -0.92 -14.66
C SER A 109 -27.40 -2.03 -14.98
N GLU A 110 -28.61 -1.95 -14.44
CA GLU A 110 -29.69 -2.94 -14.66
C GLU A 110 -29.28 -4.38 -14.34
N GLY A 111 -28.39 -4.57 -13.34
CA GLY A 111 -27.88 -5.89 -12.95
C GLY A 111 -26.72 -6.41 -13.78
N GLU A 112 -26.36 -5.73 -14.86
CA GLU A 112 -25.20 -6.09 -15.69
C GLU A 112 -24.01 -5.17 -15.45
N ARG A 113 -22.81 -5.75 -15.48
CA ARG A 113 -21.57 -4.96 -15.41
C ARG A 113 -21.33 -4.25 -16.74
N ILE A 114 -21.27 -2.94 -16.71
CA ILE A 114 -21.04 -2.08 -17.87
C ILE A 114 -19.59 -1.60 -17.98
N GLY A 115 -18.73 -1.93 -17.00
CA GLY A 115 -17.34 -1.51 -16.93
C GLY A 115 -16.87 -1.41 -15.49
N GLY A 116 -15.90 -0.53 -15.24
CA GLY A 116 -15.39 -0.29 -13.89
C GLY A 116 -14.68 1.05 -13.74
N LEU A 117 -14.52 1.46 -12.49
CA LEU A 117 -13.66 2.56 -12.08
C LEU A 117 -12.46 2.01 -11.33
N ILE A 118 -11.30 2.58 -11.58
CA ILE A 118 -10.06 2.27 -10.88
C ILE A 118 -9.55 3.57 -10.27
N LEU A 119 -9.39 3.56 -8.96
CA LEU A 119 -8.81 4.66 -8.19
C LEU A 119 -7.35 4.33 -7.93
N VAL A 120 -6.47 5.27 -8.22
CA VAL A 120 -5.02 5.13 -8.09
C VAL A 120 -4.51 6.20 -7.13
N ARG A 121 -3.82 5.78 -6.09
CA ARG A 121 -3.21 6.67 -5.09
C ARG A 121 -1.73 6.37 -4.97
N ASP A 122 -0.91 7.40 -5.12
CA ASP A 122 0.50 7.31 -4.77
C ASP A 122 0.63 7.33 -3.24
N VAL A 123 1.15 6.24 -2.69
CA VAL A 123 1.35 6.04 -1.25
C VAL A 123 2.82 5.88 -0.89
N THR A 124 3.72 6.22 -1.81
CA THR A 124 5.18 6.05 -1.66
C THR A 124 5.69 6.66 -0.35
N GLN A 125 5.44 7.95 -0.14
CA GLN A 125 5.89 8.63 1.08
C GLN A 125 5.29 8.05 2.36
N LEU A 126 4.03 7.59 2.29
CA LEU A 126 3.38 6.96 3.43
C LEU A 126 4.06 5.64 3.77
N ARG A 127 4.31 4.80 2.76
CA ARG A 127 4.96 3.50 2.93
C ARG A 127 6.41 3.64 3.41
N ASP A 128 7.13 4.64 2.92
CA ASP A 128 8.50 4.90 3.36
C ASP A 128 8.56 5.31 4.83
N ARG A 129 7.65 6.18 5.27
CA ARG A 129 7.51 6.55 6.68
C ARG A 129 7.13 5.37 7.57
N GLU A 130 6.20 4.52 7.13
CA GLU A 130 5.84 3.30 7.85
C GLU A 130 7.04 2.36 8.02
N ARG A 131 7.82 2.15 6.96
CA ARG A 131 9.05 1.32 7.00
C ARG A 131 10.11 1.93 7.94
N GLU A 132 10.30 3.23 7.90
CA GLU A 132 11.24 3.94 8.79
C GLU A 132 10.84 3.76 10.27
N LEU A 133 9.56 3.88 10.60
CA LEU A 133 9.05 3.67 11.96
C LEU A 133 9.29 2.23 12.43
N ILE A 134 8.98 1.24 11.59
CA ILE A 134 9.22 -0.18 11.91
C ILE A 134 10.70 -0.42 12.18
N THR A 135 11.59 0.14 11.36
CA THR A 135 13.04 -0.01 11.53
C THR A 135 13.50 0.61 12.85
N LYS A 136 12.99 1.79 13.21
CA LYS A 136 13.30 2.43 14.49
C LYS A 136 12.85 1.60 15.68
N ASP A 137 11.66 1.02 15.62
CA ASP A 137 11.14 0.16 16.70
C ASP A 137 11.99 -1.10 16.90
N VAL A 138 12.44 -1.74 15.81
CA VAL A 138 13.34 -2.89 15.86
C VAL A 138 14.67 -2.50 16.53
N THR A 139 15.24 -1.38 16.12
CA THR A 139 16.51 -0.86 16.68
C THR A 139 16.38 -0.57 18.17
N ILE A 140 15.30 0.08 18.59
CA ILE A 140 15.04 0.37 20.02
C ILE A 140 14.95 -0.91 20.83
N ARG A 141 14.25 -1.92 20.36
CA ARG A 141 14.16 -3.23 21.03
C ARG A 141 15.54 -3.90 21.18
N GLU A 142 16.34 -3.85 20.13
CA GLU A 142 17.69 -4.41 20.18
C GLU A 142 18.58 -3.69 21.21
N ILE A 143 18.51 -2.34 21.25
CA ILE A 143 19.22 -1.55 22.25
C ILE A 143 18.77 -1.94 23.66
N HIS A 144 17.47 -2.06 23.91
CA HIS A 144 16.96 -2.49 25.21
C HIS A 144 17.46 -3.88 25.61
N HIS A 145 17.49 -4.82 24.67
CA HIS A 145 18.04 -6.15 24.91
C HIS A 145 19.53 -6.13 25.27
N ARG A 146 20.32 -5.33 24.55
CA ARG A 146 21.76 -5.17 24.84
C ARG A 146 22.01 -4.50 26.17
N VAL A 147 21.27 -3.43 26.51
CA VAL A 147 21.35 -2.74 27.81
C VAL A 147 21.01 -3.72 28.94
N LYS A 148 19.93 -4.49 28.82
CA LYS A 148 19.54 -5.49 29.81
C LYS A 148 20.65 -6.55 30.02
N ASN A 149 21.23 -7.05 28.92
CA ASN A 149 22.32 -8.04 29.00
C ASN A 149 23.57 -7.46 29.68
N ASN A 150 23.94 -6.20 29.36
CA ASN A 150 25.06 -5.52 29.98
C ASN A 150 24.82 -5.32 31.47
N LEU A 151 23.63 -4.89 31.89
CA LEU A 151 23.28 -4.71 33.30
C LEU A 151 23.30 -6.05 34.07
N GLN A 152 22.86 -7.14 33.44
CA GLN A 152 22.96 -8.48 34.05
C GLN A 152 24.41 -8.89 34.27
N THR A 153 25.29 -8.64 33.30
CA THR A 153 26.73 -8.91 33.42
C THR A 153 27.37 -8.09 34.52
N VAL A 154 27.11 -6.80 34.60
CA VAL A 154 27.60 -5.89 35.64
C VAL A 154 27.10 -6.35 37.02
N SER A 155 25.80 -6.66 37.13
CA SER A 155 25.23 -7.18 38.40
C SER A 155 25.88 -8.48 38.85
N SER A 156 26.18 -9.38 37.91
CA SER A 156 26.88 -10.63 38.21
C SER A 156 28.31 -10.41 38.70
N LEU A 157 29.03 -9.50 38.07
CA LEU A 157 30.39 -9.11 38.48
C LEU A 157 30.41 -8.50 39.88
N LEU A 158 29.47 -7.58 40.16
CA LEU A 158 29.35 -6.96 41.49
C LEU A 158 29.05 -8.01 42.59
N LYS A 159 28.18 -8.97 42.29
CA LYS A 159 27.90 -10.08 43.23
C LYS A 159 29.12 -10.96 43.50
N ILE A 160 29.96 -11.20 42.49
CA ILE A 160 31.21 -11.96 42.66
C ILE A 160 32.20 -11.16 43.50
N GLN A 161 32.32 -9.86 43.27
CA GLN A 161 33.22 -9.02 44.08
C GLN A 161 32.76 -8.88 45.53
N ALA A 162 31.47 -8.71 45.79
CA ALA A 162 30.91 -8.67 47.13
C ALA A 162 31.25 -9.97 47.93
N ARG A 163 31.11 -11.14 47.29
CA ARG A 163 31.45 -12.41 47.91
C ARG A 163 32.94 -12.58 48.19
N LYS A 164 33.82 -11.98 47.39
CA LYS A 164 35.27 -11.99 47.63
C LYS A 164 35.67 -11.13 48.82
N SER A 165 35.09 -9.93 48.97
CA SER A 165 35.37 -9.08 50.11
C SER A 165 34.91 -9.65 51.44
N ASP A 166 33.74 -10.36 51.47
CA ASP A 166 33.29 -11.05 52.69
C ASP A 166 34.15 -12.25 53.09
N SER A 167 34.96 -12.80 52.18
CA SER A 167 35.84 -13.95 52.47
C SER A 167 37.26 -13.54 52.89
N GLU A 168 37.64 -12.28 52.82
CA GLU A 168 38.93 -11.74 53.27
C GLU A 168 38.90 -11.16 54.70
N GLU A 169 37.71 -11.03 55.32
CA GLU A 169 37.56 -10.55 56.70
C GLU A 169 37.42 -11.65 57.77
N VAL A 170 37.77 -12.92 57.49
CA VAL A 170 37.75 -14.01 58.47
C VAL A 170 39.15 -14.50 58.82
#